data_ab3e4d27d37b06a09d9095696c9b3536
#
_entry.id   ab3e4d27d37b06a09d9095696c9b3536
#
_cell.length_a   1.000
_cell.length_b   1.000
_cell.length_c   1.000
_cell.angle_alpha   90.00
_cell.angle_beta   90.00
_cell.angle_gamma   90.00
#
_symmetry.space_group_name_H-M   'P 1'
#
loop_
_entity.id
_entity.type
_entity.pdbx_description
1 polymer ?
#
loop_
_entity_poly.entity_id
_entity_poly.type
_entity_poly.pdbx_seq_one_letter_code
_entity_poly.pdbx_strand_id
1 'polypeptide(L)'
;MKQYYPYLLCAVLLAGCGKTKNEKTDAAQDRMQHRIERNEVTVDTLQRRDFMRELISNGRLGASKRSTLSFEVSGTIAAIAAKNGSRVGAGEPIARIDTSDYALQLHKARLALDKARLGFYDVLVGLGYQAGDTVTPPAEVVQLARIRSGYADATASLLSARRSLAHCTLRAPFAGKVADVEQQVYEKSKGEFCTLLDDSRLDVRFSVLESEYGLLRPGQEIGVSPFADLRKEVKGRITAINPSIDVHGQVQVDAEVVNDGTLADGMNVRVAVRQKVPGQLVVPKSAVVIRDNLEVLFRYKDGRAQWTYVHTSLANSREYVVEANLDRGAELNPGDLV
;
A
#
# COMPACT_ATOMS: atom_id res chain seq x y z
N MET A 1 63.50 1.17 1.52
CA MET A 1 64.80 1.61 2.06
C MET A 1 64.75 1.43 3.57
N LYS A 2 65.52 0.44 4.00
CA LYS A 2 66.57 0.46 5.04
C LYS A 2 66.05 0.78 6.43
N GLN A 3 65.99 -0.27 7.30
CA GLN A 3 67.04 -0.76 8.19
C GLN A 3 67.20 0.20 9.39
N TYR A 4 67.29 -0.22 10.69
CA TYR A 4 68.08 -1.27 11.33
C TYR A 4 67.64 -1.48 12.79
N TYR A 5 67.73 -2.70 13.29
CA TYR A 5 67.99 -3.12 14.67
C TYR A 5 69.28 -2.49 15.25
N PRO A 6 69.62 -2.55 16.55
CA PRO A 6 69.86 -3.79 17.26
C PRO A 6 69.74 -3.80 18.81
N TYR A 7 69.58 -5.00 19.38
CA TYR A 7 70.21 -5.68 20.53
C TYR A 7 70.87 -4.92 21.71
N LEU A 8 70.60 -5.42 22.94
CA LEU A 8 71.57 -5.87 23.99
C LEU A 8 70.77 -6.24 25.25
N LEU A 9 70.64 -7.45 25.70
CA LEU A 9 71.53 -8.46 26.32
C LEU A 9 72.18 -8.00 27.62
N CYS A 10 71.80 -8.63 28.74
CA CYS A 10 72.61 -9.10 29.90
C CYS A 10 71.64 -9.38 31.06
N ALA A 11 71.37 -10.52 31.48
CA ALA A 11 72.10 -11.68 32.07
C ALA A 11 72.54 -11.48 33.52
N VAL A 12 72.09 -12.47 34.39
CA VAL A 12 72.82 -13.15 35.45
C VAL A 12 72.80 -12.46 36.82
N LEU A 13 72.56 -13.07 37.98
CA LEU A 13 72.72 -14.35 38.65
C LEU A 13 72.01 -14.33 40.02
N LEU A 14 71.40 -15.41 40.41
CA LEU A 14 71.68 -16.39 41.47
C LEU A 14 71.67 -15.97 42.95
N ALA A 15 70.90 -16.75 43.61
CA ALA A 15 71.16 -17.52 44.84
C ALA A 15 70.58 -17.00 46.15
N GLY A 16 69.91 -17.91 46.82
CA GLY A 16 69.71 -17.84 48.27
C GLY A 16 68.68 -18.82 48.79
N CYS A 17 69.12 -20.03 49.08
CA CYS A 17 68.42 -21.06 49.87
C CYS A 17 67.91 -20.59 51.20
N GLY A 18 66.79 -21.15 51.71
CA GLY A 18 66.43 -21.07 53.10
C GLY A 18 65.11 -21.72 53.46
N LYS A 19 65.10 -23.07 53.56
CA LYS A 19 64.43 -23.96 54.50
C LYS A 19 63.02 -23.64 55.05
N THR A 20 62.11 -24.56 54.70
CA THR A 20 61.21 -25.37 55.55
C THR A 20 60.48 -24.75 56.72
N LYS A 21 59.16 -24.86 56.66
CA LYS A 21 58.22 -25.60 57.54
C LYS A 21 56.88 -24.91 57.53
N ASN A 22 55.86 -25.45 57.05
CA ASN A 22 54.89 -26.30 57.69
C ASN A 22 53.68 -26.47 56.75
N GLU A 23 53.49 -27.67 56.34
CA GLU A 23 52.16 -28.18 56.05
C GLU A 23 51.24 -27.86 57.23
N LYS A 24 50.25 -27.11 56.97
CA LYS A 24 48.91 -27.33 57.56
C LYS A 24 47.89 -26.60 56.62
N THR A 25 47.24 -27.43 55.86
CA THR A 25 45.79 -27.35 55.74
C THR A 25 45.17 -25.98 55.48
N ASP A 26 45.11 -25.59 54.22
CA ASP A 26 44.08 -24.72 53.79
C ASP A 26 43.33 -25.33 52.58
N ALA A 27 43.00 -26.60 52.75
CA ALA A 27 41.95 -27.28 51.97
C ALA A 27 40.53 -26.80 52.35
N ALA A 28 40.39 -25.54 52.70
CA ALA A 28 39.11 -25.00 53.22
C ALA A 28 38.70 -23.68 52.62
N GLN A 29 39.28 -23.23 51.51
CA GLN A 29 38.94 -21.93 50.94
C GLN A 29 38.58 -21.94 49.48
N ASP A 30 38.45 -23.08 48.84
CA ASP A 30 37.80 -23.17 47.54
C ASP A 30 36.32 -23.60 47.69
N ARG A 31 35.64 -23.09 48.69
CA ARG A 31 34.21 -22.90 48.63
C ARG A 31 34.01 -21.71 47.73
N MET A 32 33.99 -21.93 46.41
CA MET A 32 33.26 -21.07 45.49
C MET A 32 31.92 -20.79 46.17
N GLN A 33 31.81 -19.63 46.76
CA GLN A 33 30.52 -19.05 47.02
C GLN A 33 29.82 -18.97 45.66
N HIS A 34 29.06 -20.00 45.37
CA HIS A 34 28.02 -19.90 44.35
C HIS A 34 27.13 -18.78 44.86
N ARG A 35 27.47 -17.57 44.46
CA ARG A 35 26.61 -16.42 44.61
C ARG A 35 25.34 -16.84 43.90
N ILE A 36 24.31 -17.17 44.64
CA ILE A 36 22.98 -17.42 44.10
C ILE A 36 22.62 -16.09 43.45
N GLU A 37 22.90 -15.96 42.18
CA GLU A 37 22.36 -14.87 41.37
C GLU A 37 20.86 -15.01 41.48
N ARG A 38 20.26 -14.09 42.23
CA ARG A 38 18.80 -13.97 42.27
C ARG A 38 18.39 -13.41 40.91
N ASN A 39 18.10 -14.30 39.99
CA ASN A 39 17.48 -13.90 38.75
C ASN A 39 16.03 -13.47 39.06
N GLU A 40 15.77 -12.19 38.92
CA GLU A 40 14.39 -11.70 38.98
C GLU A 40 13.61 -12.31 37.84
N VAL A 41 12.53 -12.99 38.13
CA VAL A 41 11.60 -13.56 37.15
C VAL A 41 10.25 -12.90 37.31
N THR A 42 9.62 -12.62 36.22
CA THR A 42 8.22 -12.17 36.17
C THR A 42 7.34 -13.39 36.05
N VAL A 43 6.35 -13.49 36.92
CA VAL A 43 5.39 -14.61 36.93
C VAL A 43 4.06 -14.08 36.37
N ASP A 44 3.48 -14.80 35.43
CA ASP A 44 2.14 -14.55 34.91
C ASP A 44 1.20 -15.71 35.27
N THR A 45 -0.09 -15.42 35.38
CA THR A 45 -1.09 -16.45 35.69
C THR A 45 -1.68 -17.00 34.40
N LEU A 46 -1.53 -18.30 34.19
CA LEU A 46 -2.08 -18.99 33.05
C LEU A 46 -3.61 -18.93 33.05
N GLN A 47 -4.19 -18.28 32.09
CA GLN A 47 -5.64 -18.10 31.99
C GLN A 47 -6.14 -18.50 30.59
N ARG A 48 -7.36 -19.05 30.57
CA ARG A 48 -8.10 -19.19 29.32
C ARG A 48 -8.61 -17.83 28.89
N ARG A 49 -8.13 -17.35 27.77
CA ARG A 49 -8.57 -16.09 27.19
C ARG A 49 -8.66 -16.18 25.68
N ASP A 50 -9.19 -15.14 25.08
CA ASP A 50 -9.26 -15.03 23.64
C ASP A 50 -7.85 -14.77 23.10
N PHE A 51 -7.40 -15.64 22.20
CA PHE A 51 -6.15 -15.49 21.49
C PHE A 51 -6.39 -14.76 20.17
N MET A 52 -5.58 -13.76 19.89
CA MET A 52 -5.61 -13.04 18.60
C MET A 52 -4.64 -13.70 17.64
N ARG A 53 -5.16 -14.62 16.82
CA ARG A 53 -4.39 -15.20 15.72
C ARG A 53 -4.07 -14.10 14.70
N GLU A 54 -2.81 -13.96 14.33
CA GLU A 54 -2.34 -13.02 13.33
C GLU A 54 -1.86 -13.77 12.08
N LEU A 55 -2.46 -13.42 10.95
CA LEU A 55 -1.96 -13.75 9.64
C LEU A 55 -1.23 -12.53 9.10
N ILE A 56 0.04 -12.68 8.78
CA ILE A 56 0.89 -11.60 8.29
C ILE A 56 1.22 -11.86 6.83
N SER A 57 0.94 -10.88 5.99
CA SER A 57 1.30 -10.93 4.56
C SER A 57 1.92 -9.60 4.12
N ASN A 58 2.62 -9.66 2.99
CA ASN A 58 3.11 -8.48 2.30
C ASN A 58 2.09 -8.06 1.26
N GLY A 59 1.81 -6.77 1.21
CA GLY A 59 0.89 -6.18 0.25
C GLY A 59 1.49 -4.97 -0.45
N ARG A 60 0.78 -4.49 -1.45
CA ARG A 60 1.10 -3.27 -2.16
C ARG A 60 -0.14 -2.37 -2.20
N LEU A 61 0.10 -1.09 -1.98
CA LEU A 61 -0.93 -0.06 -2.09
C LEU A 61 -1.10 0.38 -3.55
N GLY A 62 -2.34 0.63 -3.93
CA GLY A 62 -2.71 1.26 -5.18
C GLY A 62 -3.74 2.35 -4.93
N ALA A 63 -3.69 3.45 -5.69
CA ALA A 63 -4.70 4.47 -5.62
C ALA A 63 -6.07 3.91 -6.05
N SER A 64 -7.15 4.31 -5.38
CA SER A 64 -8.52 3.85 -5.68
C SER A 64 -8.97 4.22 -7.09
N LYS A 65 -8.45 5.35 -7.61
CA LYS A 65 -8.60 5.74 -9.01
C LYS A 65 -7.26 6.20 -9.54
N ARG A 66 -6.93 5.69 -10.70
CA ARG A 66 -5.74 6.07 -11.44
C ARG A 66 -6.12 6.33 -12.90
N SER A 67 -5.72 7.46 -13.44
CA SER A 67 -5.93 7.79 -14.84
C SER A 67 -4.67 8.43 -15.41
N THR A 68 -4.17 7.86 -16.47
CA THR A 68 -3.13 8.48 -17.30
C THR A 68 -3.80 9.46 -18.25
N LEU A 69 -3.38 10.70 -18.21
CA LEU A 69 -3.94 11.80 -18.98
C LEU A 69 -3.02 12.18 -20.13
N SER A 70 -3.61 12.35 -21.28
CA SER A 70 -2.94 12.83 -22.49
C SER A 70 -3.79 13.88 -23.20
N PHE A 71 -3.16 14.76 -23.98
CA PHE A 71 -3.90 15.66 -24.86
C PHE A 71 -4.50 14.86 -25.98
N GLU A 72 -5.80 15.10 -26.30
CA GLU A 72 -6.51 14.48 -27.43
C GLU A 72 -6.18 15.16 -28.74
N VAL A 73 -5.55 16.32 -28.71
CA VAL A 73 -5.11 17.08 -29.86
C VAL A 73 -3.65 17.49 -29.71
N SER A 74 -2.92 17.61 -30.82
CA SER A 74 -1.49 17.92 -30.82
C SER A 74 -1.25 19.43 -30.76
N GLY A 75 -0.22 19.88 -30.10
CA GLY A 75 0.16 21.29 -30.05
C GLY A 75 1.35 21.55 -29.15
N THR A 76 1.83 22.79 -29.15
CA THR A 76 2.89 23.20 -28.22
C THR A 76 2.28 23.52 -26.86
N ILE A 77 2.84 23.02 -25.78
CA ILE A 77 2.39 23.28 -24.41
C ILE A 77 2.60 24.77 -24.10
N ALA A 78 1.49 25.48 -23.91
CA ALA A 78 1.51 26.92 -23.62
C ALA A 78 1.59 27.20 -22.11
N ALA A 79 0.98 26.34 -21.29
CA ALA A 79 0.98 26.50 -19.85
C ALA A 79 0.75 25.15 -19.13
N ILE A 80 1.38 25.00 -17.97
CA ILE A 80 1.17 23.90 -17.03
C ILE A 80 0.71 24.52 -15.71
N ALA A 81 -0.56 24.26 -15.32
CA ALA A 81 -1.15 24.81 -14.12
C ALA A 81 -0.88 23.95 -12.88
N ALA A 82 -0.82 22.61 -13.03
CA ALA A 82 -0.58 21.67 -11.96
C ALA A 82 0.77 20.95 -12.14
N LYS A 83 1.55 20.87 -11.06
CA LYS A 83 2.85 20.19 -11.01
C LYS A 83 2.73 18.87 -10.24
N ASN A 84 3.77 18.04 -10.29
CA ASN A 84 3.87 16.83 -9.49
C ASN A 84 3.59 17.12 -8.02
N GLY A 85 2.67 16.35 -7.40
CA GLY A 85 2.20 16.54 -6.04
C GLY A 85 1.06 17.56 -5.87
N SER A 86 0.71 18.35 -6.89
CA SER A 86 -0.42 19.29 -6.83
C SER A 86 -1.74 18.54 -6.69
N ARG A 87 -2.61 19.04 -5.82
CA ARG A 87 -3.99 18.55 -5.69
C ARG A 87 -4.90 19.38 -6.61
N VAL A 88 -5.73 18.70 -7.38
CA VAL A 88 -6.66 19.29 -8.33
C VAL A 88 -8.07 18.77 -8.11
N GLY A 89 -9.07 19.62 -8.36
CA GLY A 89 -10.49 19.26 -8.35
C GLY A 89 -10.95 18.65 -9.68
N ALA A 90 -12.09 17.99 -9.68
CA ALA A 90 -12.71 17.50 -10.92
C ALA A 90 -13.02 18.65 -11.88
N GLY A 91 -12.65 18.52 -13.15
CA GLY A 91 -12.80 19.56 -14.18
C GLY A 91 -11.74 20.66 -14.15
N GLU A 92 -10.87 20.70 -13.14
CA GLU A 92 -9.80 21.69 -13.02
C GLU A 92 -8.76 21.54 -14.15
N PRO A 93 -8.28 22.64 -14.77
CA PRO A 93 -7.27 22.59 -15.81
C PRO A 93 -5.91 22.20 -15.23
N ILE A 94 -5.28 21.20 -15.84
CA ILE A 94 -3.92 20.71 -15.50
C ILE A 94 -2.88 21.39 -16.40
N ALA A 95 -3.15 21.41 -17.71
CA ALA A 95 -2.25 22.02 -18.68
C ALA A 95 -3.04 22.48 -19.92
N ARG A 96 -2.43 23.32 -20.71
CA ARG A 96 -3.00 23.85 -21.96
C ARG A 96 -1.96 23.92 -23.05
N ILE A 97 -2.33 23.51 -24.25
CA ILE A 97 -1.57 23.73 -25.49
C ILE A 97 -1.97 25.05 -26.12
N ASP A 98 -1.18 25.50 -27.11
CA ASP A 98 -1.50 26.67 -27.91
C ASP A 98 -2.83 26.46 -28.65
N THR A 99 -3.73 27.43 -28.52
CA THR A 99 -5.08 27.39 -29.04
C THR A 99 -5.26 28.13 -30.34
N SER A 100 -4.22 28.81 -30.86
CA SER A 100 -4.31 29.77 -31.97
C SER A 100 -4.90 29.15 -33.23
N ASP A 101 -4.38 27.99 -33.67
CA ASP A 101 -4.84 27.29 -34.85
C ASP A 101 -6.25 26.73 -34.68
N TYR A 102 -6.57 26.19 -33.47
CA TYR A 102 -7.90 25.65 -33.17
C TYR A 102 -8.97 26.72 -33.08
N ALA A 103 -8.62 27.91 -32.52
CA ALA A 103 -9.48 29.07 -32.50
C ALA A 103 -9.78 29.58 -33.91
N LEU A 104 -8.75 29.61 -34.78
CA LEU A 104 -8.94 29.95 -36.21
C LEU A 104 -9.82 28.92 -36.93
N GLN A 105 -9.63 27.62 -36.70
CA GLN A 105 -10.50 26.55 -37.26
C GLN A 105 -11.94 26.72 -36.80
N LEU A 106 -12.17 27.01 -35.51
CA LEU A 106 -13.51 27.28 -35.01
C LEU A 106 -14.15 28.48 -35.68
N HIS A 107 -13.38 29.55 -35.86
CA HIS A 107 -13.86 30.75 -36.56
C HIS A 107 -14.27 30.45 -38.01
N LYS A 108 -13.40 29.71 -38.76
CA LYS A 108 -13.71 29.26 -40.12
C LYS A 108 -14.97 28.40 -40.17
N ALA A 109 -15.12 27.43 -39.24
CA ALA A 109 -16.30 26.59 -39.16
C ALA A 109 -17.58 27.36 -38.86
N ARG A 110 -17.50 28.44 -38.06
CA ARG A 110 -18.64 29.34 -37.79
C ARG A 110 -19.06 30.09 -39.04
N LEU A 111 -18.11 30.67 -39.77
CA LEU A 111 -18.40 31.35 -41.05
C LEU A 111 -19.00 30.40 -42.10
N ALA A 112 -18.52 29.17 -42.16
CA ALA A 112 -19.06 28.15 -43.04
C ALA A 112 -20.52 27.79 -42.67
N LEU A 113 -20.83 27.68 -41.37
CA LEU A 113 -22.19 27.47 -40.90
C LEU A 113 -23.12 28.67 -41.26
N ASP A 114 -22.66 29.91 -41.05
CA ASP A 114 -23.43 31.11 -41.39
C ASP A 114 -23.75 31.15 -42.87
N LYS A 115 -22.77 30.84 -43.77
CA LYS A 115 -22.96 30.70 -45.20
C LYS A 115 -23.97 29.60 -45.55
N ALA A 116 -23.81 28.40 -44.96
CA ALA A 116 -24.72 27.27 -45.19
C ALA A 116 -26.14 27.55 -44.68
N ARG A 117 -26.28 28.35 -43.61
CA ARG A 117 -27.57 28.82 -43.11
C ARG A 117 -28.29 29.74 -44.09
N LEU A 118 -27.59 30.65 -44.76
CA LEU A 118 -28.17 31.46 -45.86
C LEU A 118 -28.62 30.56 -46.99
N GLY A 119 -27.76 29.64 -47.47
CA GLY A 119 -28.14 28.65 -48.49
C GLY A 119 -29.31 27.77 -48.10
N PHE A 120 -29.48 27.46 -46.80
CA PHE A 120 -30.65 26.71 -46.33
C PHE A 120 -31.95 27.50 -46.56
N TYR A 121 -31.95 28.79 -46.23
CA TYR A 121 -33.10 29.64 -46.48
C TYR A 121 -33.37 29.81 -48.04
N ASP A 122 -32.31 29.97 -48.83
CA ASP A 122 -32.44 30.06 -50.26
C ASP A 122 -33.10 28.80 -50.85
N VAL A 123 -32.72 27.63 -50.38
CA VAL A 123 -33.32 26.34 -50.79
C VAL A 123 -34.80 26.28 -50.38
N LEU A 124 -35.15 26.71 -49.18
CA LEU A 124 -36.54 26.75 -48.70
C LEU A 124 -37.38 27.71 -49.53
N VAL A 125 -36.89 28.91 -49.85
CA VAL A 125 -37.55 29.88 -50.74
C VAL A 125 -37.74 29.29 -52.11
N GLY A 126 -36.72 28.62 -52.66
CA GLY A 126 -36.84 27.92 -53.94
C GLY A 126 -37.86 26.79 -54.02
N LEU A 127 -38.21 26.24 -52.85
CA LEU A 127 -39.24 25.20 -52.62
C LEU A 127 -40.63 25.80 -52.28
N GLY A 128 -40.78 27.14 -52.33
CA GLY A 128 -42.03 27.87 -52.09
C GLY A 128 -42.34 28.22 -50.65
N TYR A 129 -41.33 28.13 -49.69
CA TYR A 129 -41.52 28.50 -48.30
C TYR A 129 -40.70 29.77 -47.97
N GLN A 130 -41.40 30.87 -47.65
CA GLN A 130 -40.74 32.12 -47.27
C GLN A 130 -40.76 32.40 -45.75
N ALA A 131 -39.83 33.25 -45.30
CA ALA A 131 -39.79 33.70 -43.91
C ALA A 131 -41.07 34.58 -43.69
N GLY A 132 -41.89 34.15 -42.71
CA GLY A 132 -43.14 34.81 -42.36
C GLY A 132 -44.40 34.10 -42.93
N ASP A 133 -44.24 33.03 -43.71
CA ASP A 133 -45.35 32.20 -44.11
C ASP A 133 -46.05 31.55 -42.96
N THR A 134 -47.39 31.44 -43.02
CA THR A 134 -48.18 30.71 -41.99
C THR A 134 -48.04 29.18 -42.13
N VAL A 135 -47.46 28.71 -43.22
CA VAL A 135 -47.28 27.29 -43.55
C VAL A 135 -45.89 26.83 -43.09
N THR A 136 -45.85 25.95 -42.09
CA THR A 136 -44.60 25.32 -41.65
C THR A 136 -44.15 24.27 -42.65
N PRO A 137 -42.88 24.30 -43.14
CA PRO A 137 -42.38 23.29 -44.08
C PRO A 137 -42.46 21.89 -43.45
N PRO A 138 -42.87 20.84 -44.19
CA PRO A 138 -42.82 19.45 -43.74
C PRO A 138 -41.39 19.05 -43.39
N ALA A 139 -41.27 18.11 -42.43
CA ALA A 139 -39.93 17.66 -41.92
C ALA A 139 -39.01 17.15 -43.04
N GLU A 140 -39.58 16.49 -44.04
CA GLU A 140 -38.85 15.99 -45.23
C GLU A 140 -38.27 17.13 -46.07
N VAL A 141 -39.03 18.22 -46.28
CA VAL A 141 -38.54 19.41 -46.98
C VAL A 141 -37.43 20.11 -46.22
N VAL A 142 -37.59 20.23 -44.93
CA VAL A 142 -36.54 20.78 -44.03
C VAL A 142 -35.26 19.93 -44.11
N GLN A 143 -35.40 18.61 -44.06
CA GLN A 143 -34.27 17.69 -44.16
C GLN A 143 -33.58 17.79 -45.53
N LEU A 144 -34.36 17.84 -46.63
CA LEU A 144 -33.84 18.04 -47.98
C LEU A 144 -33.07 19.36 -48.10
N ALA A 145 -33.64 20.43 -47.57
CA ALA A 145 -32.98 21.75 -47.58
C ALA A 145 -31.70 21.77 -46.76
N ARG A 146 -31.65 21.10 -45.61
CA ARG A 146 -30.43 20.95 -44.78
C ARG A 146 -29.31 20.24 -45.54
N ILE A 147 -29.65 19.18 -46.28
CA ILE A 147 -28.67 18.40 -47.04
C ILE A 147 -28.19 19.23 -48.24
N ARG A 148 -29.10 19.79 -49.05
CA ARG A 148 -28.76 20.55 -50.27
C ARG A 148 -27.93 21.80 -49.99
N SER A 149 -28.17 22.50 -48.88
CA SER A 149 -27.42 23.69 -48.48
C SER A 149 -26.07 23.38 -47.81
N GLY A 150 -25.79 22.13 -47.48
CA GLY A 150 -24.63 21.76 -46.65
C GLY A 150 -24.74 22.21 -45.20
N TYR A 151 -25.94 22.60 -44.72
CA TYR A 151 -26.15 23.08 -43.35
C TYR A 151 -25.86 21.98 -42.32
N ALA A 152 -26.21 20.74 -42.61
CA ALA A 152 -25.93 19.59 -41.72
C ALA A 152 -24.41 19.38 -41.56
N ASP A 153 -23.65 19.40 -42.64
CA ASP A 153 -22.19 19.22 -42.63
C ASP A 153 -21.47 20.37 -41.95
N ALA A 154 -21.91 21.61 -42.21
CA ALA A 154 -21.34 22.80 -41.54
C ALA A 154 -21.61 22.79 -40.02
N THR A 155 -22.79 22.29 -39.59
CA THR A 155 -23.13 22.12 -38.16
C THR A 155 -22.21 21.08 -37.53
N ALA A 156 -22.00 19.94 -38.18
CA ALA A 156 -21.10 18.88 -37.68
C ALA A 156 -19.63 19.40 -37.61
N SER A 157 -19.19 20.15 -38.63
CA SER A 157 -17.85 20.76 -38.66
C SER A 157 -17.64 21.77 -37.55
N LEU A 158 -18.64 22.61 -37.24
CA LEU A 158 -18.57 23.54 -36.08
C LEU A 158 -18.48 22.79 -34.76
N LEU A 159 -19.26 21.72 -34.57
CA LEU A 159 -19.21 20.91 -33.37
C LEU A 159 -17.84 20.26 -33.20
N SER A 160 -17.26 19.72 -34.27
CA SER A 160 -15.91 19.15 -34.30
C SER A 160 -14.85 20.19 -33.92
N ALA A 161 -14.88 21.37 -34.53
CA ALA A 161 -13.93 22.45 -34.22
C ALA A 161 -14.05 22.95 -32.76
N ARG A 162 -15.28 23.03 -32.23
CA ARG A 162 -15.50 23.36 -30.80
C ARG A 162 -14.89 22.31 -29.88
N ARG A 163 -15.08 21.03 -30.21
CA ARG A 163 -14.52 19.91 -29.41
C ARG A 163 -12.99 19.96 -29.44
N SER A 164 -12.39 20.12 -30.63
CA SER A 164 -10.93 20.23 -30.76
C SER A 164 -10.35 21.40 -29.96
N LEU A 165 -11.00 22.56 -29.95
CA LEU A 165 -10.57 23.68 -29.10
C LEU A 165 -10.73 23.37 -27.59
N ALA A 166 -11.78 22.67 -27.19
CA ALA A 166 -11.95 22.27 -25.81
C ALA A 166 -10.85 21.30 -25.37
N HIS A 167 -10.44 20.38 -26.24
CA HIS A 167 -9.36 19.41 -26.00
C HIS A 167 -7.95 20.03 -25.96
N CYS A 168 -7.79 21.30 -26.30
CA CYS A 168 -6.56 22.05 -26.05
C CYS A 168 -6.27 22.26 -24.57
N THR A 169 -7.27 22.06 -23.72
CA THR A 169 -7.10 22.16 -22.26
C THR A 169 -7.27 20.78 -21.63
N LEU A 170 -6.21 20.25 -21.06
CA LEU A 170 -6.22 19.01 -20.32
C LEU A 170 -6.84 19.26 -18.93
N ARG A 171 -7.94 18.55 -18.63
CA ARG A 171 -8.68 18.69 -17.38
C ARG A 171 -8.68 17.40 -16.57
N ALA A 172 -8.74 17.54 -15.25
CA ALA A 172 -8.85 16.44 -14.33
C ALA A 172 -10.23 15.77 -14.44
N PRO A 173 -10.33 14.46 -14.72
CA PRO A 173 -11.62 13.75 -14.78
C PRO A 173 -12.25 13.54 -13.39
N PHE A 174 -11.45 13.54 -12.34
CA PHE A 174 -11.87 13.45 -10.94
C PHE A 174 -10.91 14.26 -10.06
N ALA A 175 -11.28 14.48 -8.80
CA ALA A 175 -10.38 15.14 -7.83
C ALA A 175 -9.27 14.21 -7.39
N GLY A 176 -8.01 14.68 -7.39
CA GLY A 176 -6.86 13.85 -7.05
C GLY A 176 -5.55 14.62 -6.99
N LYS A 177 -4.45 13.87 -6.93
CA LYS A 177 -3.08 14.40 -7.03
C LYS A 177 -2.49 14.11 -8.41
N VAL A 178 -1.78 15.09 -8.92
CA VAL A 178 -1.05 14.99 -10.19
C VAL A 178 0.33 14.38 -9.92
N ALA A 179 0.70 13.38 -10.71
CA ALA A 179 1.99 12.72 -10.69
C ALA A 179 2.53 12.56 -12.12
N ASP A 180 3.82 12.25 -12.22
CA ASP A 180 4.50 11.87 -13.47
C ASP A 180 4.37 12.91 -14.59
N VAL A 181 4.38 14.21 -14.25
CA VAL A 181 4.49 15.28 -15.23
C VAL A 181 5.94 15.38 -15.68
N GLU A 182 6.22 14.95 -16.92
CA GLU A 182 7.56 14.93 -17.50
C GLU A 182 7.78 16.01 -18.56
N GLN A 183 6.69 16.48 -19.19
CA GLN A 183 6.73 17.46 -20.27
C GLN A 183 6.81 18.89 -19.74
N GLN A 184 7.43 19.78 -20.55
CA GLN A 184 7.65 21.17 -20.18
C GLN A 184 6.91 22.15 -21.08
N VAL A 185 6.74 23.39 -20.63
CA VAL A 185 6.20 24.49 -21.45
C VAL A 185 7.13 24.70 -22.64
N TYR A 186 6.53 24.97 -23.80
CA TYR A 186 7.14 25.13 -25.13
C TYR A 186 7.55 23.82 -25.81
N GLU A 187 7.36 22.67 -25.21
CA GLU A 187 7.47 21.38 -25.89
C GLU A 187 6.18 21.03 -26.66
N LYS A 188 6.32 20.20 -27.70
CA LYS A 188 5.15 19.59 -28.35
C LYS A 188 4.60 18.48 -27.45
N SER A 189 3.28 18.50 -27.25
CA SER A 189 2.61 17.42 -26.50
C SER A 189 2.81 16.07 -27.19
N LYS A 190 3.24 15.05 -26.42
CA LYS A 190 3.52 13.70 -26.92
C LYS A 190 3.03 12.69 -25.90
N GLY A 191 2.27 11.69 -26.36
CA GLY A 191 1.86 10.55 -25.53
C GLY A 191 1.20 10.97 -24.21
N GLU A 192 1.61 10.32 -23.15
CA GLU A 192 1.12 10.58 -21.79
C GLU A 192 1.68 11.90 -21.27
N PHE A 193 0.81 12.73 -20.66
CA PHE A 193 1.21 14.01 -20.08
C PHE A 193 1.44 13.90 -18.56
N CYS A 194 0.51 13.26 -17.86
CA CYS A 194 0.60 13.05 -16.42
C CYS A 194 -0.29 11.90 -15.97
N THR A 195 -0.07 11.46 -14.73
CA THR A 195 -0.96 10.52 -14.03
C THR A 195 -1.77 11.30 -12.99
N LEU A 196 -3.08 11.08 -12.94
CA LEU A 196 -3.95 11.58 -11.87
C LEU A 196 -4.31 10.43 -10.94
N LEU A 197 -4.11 10.63 -9.65
CA LEU A 197 -4.29 9.63 -8.60
C LEU A 197 -5.30 10.13 -7.55
N ASP A 198 -6.33 9.34 -7.25
CA ASP A 198 -7.17 9.55 -6.07
C ASP A 198 -6.56 8.77 -4.91
N ASP A 199 -5.82 9.49 -4.07
CA ASP A 199 -5.13 8.94 -2.90
C ASP A 199 -5.93 9.09 -1.60
N SER A 200 -7.18 9.49 -1.65
CA SER A 200 -8.04 9.62 -0.46
C SER A 200 -8.31 8.27 0.19
N ARG A 201 -8.41 7.24 -0.63
CA ARG A 201 -8.46 5.84 -0.25
C ARG A 201 -7.46 5.06 -1.10
N LEU A 202 -6.89 4.03 -0.52
CA LEU A 202 -5.95 3.18 -1.20
C LEU A 202 -6.43 1.74 -1.14
N ASP A 203 -6.33 1.07 -2.27
CA ASP A 203 -6.53 -0.37 -2.36
C ASP A 203 -5.27 -1.08 -1.91
N VAL A 204 -5.42 -2.06 -1.06
CA VAL A 204 -4.35 -2.93 -0.57
C VAL A 204 -4.50 -4.28 -1.22
N ARG A 205 -3.55 -4.67 -2.04
CA ARG A 205 -3.52 -5.99 -2.66
C ARG A 205 -2.47 -6.84 -2.00
N PHE A 206 -2.85 -8.00 -1.47
CA PHE A 206 -1.96 -8.94 -0.81
C PHE A 206 -2.36 -10.38 -1.10
N SER A 207 -1.45 -11.33 -0.90
CA SER A 207 -1.71 -12.75 -1.13
C SER A 207 -1.61 -13.53 0.16
N VAL A 208 -2.43 -14.56 0.30
CA VAL A 208 -2.42 -15.50 1.43
C VAL A 208 -2.33 -16.93 0.91
N LEU A 209 -1.88 -17.85 1.74
CA LEU A 209 -1.83 -19.27 1.37
C LEU A 209 -3.24 -19.87 1.30
N GLU A 210 -3.43 -20.88 0.48
CA GLU A 210 -4.68 -21.66 0.37
C GLU A 210 -5.15 -22.17 1.74
N SER A 211 -4.23 -22.66 2.58
CA SER A 211 -4.53 -23.13 3.94
C SER A 211 -5.11 -22.06 4.86
N GLU A 212 -4.91 -20.80 4.53
CA GLU A 212 -5.36 -19.64 5.30
C GLU A 212 -6.66 -19.03 4.75
N TYR A 213 -7.06 -19.43 3.54
CA TYR A 213 -8.26 -18.92 2.86
C TYR A 213 -9.52 -19.00 3.73
N GLY A 214 -9.70 -20.15 4.44
CA GLY A 214 -10.84 -20.37 5.33
C GLY A 214 -10.94 -19.40 6.51
N LEU A 215 -9.87 -18.66 6.83
CA LEU A 215 -9.81 -17.70 7.93
C LEU A 215 -10.26 -16.30 7.53
N LEU A 216 -10.40 -16.03 6.25
CA LEU A 216 -10.71 -14.71 5.72
C LEU A 216 -12.21 -14.56 5.43
N ARG A 217 -12.70 -13.34 5.64
CA ARG A 217 -14.07 -12.95 5.32
C ARG A 217 -14.08 -11.55 4.72
N PRO A 218 -14.89 -11.28 3.69
CA PRO A 218 -15.17 -9.91 3.26
C PRO A 218 -15.73 -9.09 4.43
N GLY A 219 -15.28 -7.83 4.51
CA GLY A 219 -15.66 -6.93 5.62
C GLY A 219 -14.79 -7.05 6.88
N GLN A 220 -13.87 -8.02 6.96
CA GLN A 220 -12.95 -8.19 8.10
C GLN A 220 -11.97 -7.04 8.20
N GLU A 221 -11.69 -6.57 9.43
CA GLU A 221 -10.69 -5.54 9.69
C GLU A 221 -9.28 -6.11 9.53
N ILE A 222 -8.41 -5.29 8.97
CA ILE A 222 -6.97 -5.56 8.82
C ILE A 222 -6.16 -4.39 9.34
N GLY A 223 -4.93 -4.66 9.77
CA GLY A 223 -3.92 -3.65 10.05
C GLY A 223 -2.96 -3.52 8.86
N VAL A 224 -2.71 -2.32 8.41
CA VAL A 224 -1.81 -2.01 7.30
C VAL A 224 -0.70 -1.13 7.81
N SER A 225 0.54 -1.60 7.73
CA SER A 225 1.73 -0.88 8.20
C SER A 225 2.73 -0.70 7.06
N PRO A 226 3.15 0.52 6.73
CA PRO A 226 4.20 0.73 5.74
C PRO A 226 5.52 0.15 6.23
N PHE A 227 6.33 -0.45 5.34
CA PHE A 227 7.65 -0.98 5.73
C PHE A 227 8.60 0.10 6.23
N ALA A 228 8.37 1.35 5.85
CA ALA A 228 9.15 2.49 6.35
C ALA A 228 8.96 2.73 7.86
N ASP A 229 7.77 2.44 8.41
CA ASP A 229 7.51 2.48 9.85
C ASP A 229 6.46 1.44 10.23
N LEU A 230 6.92 0.28 10.64
CA LEU A 230 6.06 -0.85 11.05
C LEU A 230 5.29 -0.60 12.35
N ARG A 231 5.64 0.45 13.12
CA ARG A 231 4.92 0.82 14.35
C ARG A 231 3.64 1.58 14.03
N LYS A 232 3.59 2.18 12.85
CA LYS A 232 2.41 2.89 12.39
C LYS A 232 1.48 1.91 11.69
N GLU A 233 0.33 1.65 12.30
CA GLU A 233 -0.70 0.77 11.75
C GLU A 233 -1.94 1.59 11.41
N VAL A 234 -2.37 1.53 10.17
CA VAL A 234 -3.62 2.11 9.68
C VAL A 234 -4.64 1.00 9.51
N LYS A 235 -5.86 1.22 9.97
CA LYS A 235 -6.94 0.24 9.84
C LYS A 235 -7.48 0.22 8.42
N GLY A 236 -7.63 -0.98 7.89
CA GLY A 236 -8.29 -1.25 6.62
C GLY A 236 -9.36 -2.32 6.75
N ARG A 237 -10.01 -2.64 5.64
CA ARG A 237 -11.07 -3.64 5.58
C ARG A 237 -10.96 -4.45 4.29
N ILE A 238 -11.09 -5.77 4.39
CA ILE A 238 -11.15 -6.67 3.22
C ILE A 238 -12.40 -6.34 2.42
N THR A 239 -12.23 -6.05 1.13
CA THR A 239 -13.30 -5.75 0.18
C THR A 239 -13.67 -6.96 -0.65
N ALA A 240 -12.66 -7.72 -1.11
CA ALA A 240 -12.87 -8.89 -1.92
C ALA A 240 -11.78 -9.96 -1.66
N ILE A 241 -12.15 -11.21 -1.89
CA ILE A 241 -11.25 -12.35 -1.87
C ILE A 241 -11.41 -13.04 -3.22
N ASN A 242 -10.32 -13.18 -3.96
CA ASN A 242 -10.36 -13.85 -5.26
C ASN A 242 -10.72 -15.34 -5.05
N PRO A 243 -11.73 -15.87 -5.74
CA PRO A 243 -12.11 -17.27 -5.63
C PRO A 243 -11.15 -18.23 -6.35
N SER A 244 -10.13 -17.69 -7.03
CA SER A 244 -9.11 -18.48 -7.76
C SER A 244 -7.82 -18.58 -6.95
N ILE A 245 -7.26 -19.77 -6.90
CA ILE A 245 -5.93 -20.07 -6.35
C ILE A 245 -4.94 -20.06 -7.50
N ASP A 246 -3.82 -19.37 -7.33
CA ASP A 246 -2.78 -19.30 -8.35
C ASP A 246 -1.90 -20.57 -8.38
N VAL A 247 -0.96 -20.60 -9.32
CA VAL A 247 -0.04 -21.76 -9.51
C VAL A 247 0.93 -21.94 -8.34
N HIS A 248 1.02 -20.99 -7.43
CA HIS A 248 1.85 -21.02 -6.22
C HIS A 248 1.05 -21.37 -4.97
N GLY A 249 -0.23 -21.75 -5.11
CA GLY A 249 -1.12 -22.05 -3.97
C GLY A 249 -1.49 -20.79 -3.17
N GLN A 250 -1.55 -19.63 -3.82
CA GLN A 250 -1.90 -18.36 -3.18
C GLN A 250 -3.24 -17.83 -3.67
N VAL A 251 -3.95 -17.18 -2.76
CA VAL A 251 -5.21 -16.49 -3.01
C VAL A 251 -4.97 -14.98 -2.88
N GLN A 252 -5.34 -14.23 -3.89
CA GLN A 252 -5.26 -12.78 -3.86
C GLN A 252 -6.44 -12.22 -3.07
N VAL A 253 -6.14 -11.25 -2.21
CA VAL A 253 -7.10 -10.53 -1.38
C VAL A 253 -6.95 -9.04 -1.65
N ASP A 254 -8.09 -8.39 -1.88
CA ASP A 254 -8.17 -6.94 -2.01
C ASP A 254 -8.82 -6.37 -0.75
N ALA A 255 -8.25 -5.28 -0.26
CA ALA A 255 -8.75 -4.54 0.91
C ALA A 255 -8.65 -3.04 0.65
N GLU A 256 -9.37 -2.25 1.39
CA GLU A 256 -9.37 -0.80 1.31
C GLU A 256 -8.87 -0.19 2.62
N VAL A 257 -8.07 0.87 2.51
CA VAL A 257 -7.59 1.67 3.63
C VAL A 257 -7.85 3.15 3.36
N VAL A 258 -8.31 3.87 4.38
CA VAL A 258 -8.44 5.33 4.31
C VAL A 258 -7.05 5.93 4.53
N ASN A 259 -6.61 6.78 3.61
CA ASN A 259 -5.30 7.40 3.70
C ASN A 259 -5.32 8.59 4.67
N ASP A 260 -4.47 8.55 5.65
CA ASP A 260 -4.22 9.65 6.60
C ASP A 260 -3.19 10.69 6.07
N GLY A 261 -2.79 10.55 4.81
CA GLY A 261 -1.78 11.39 4.16
C GLY A 261 -0.35 10.86 4.26
N THR A 262 -0.14 9.72 4.89
CA THR A 262 1.20 9.11 5.07
C THR A 262 1.46 7.94 4.13
N LEU A 263 0.41 7.43 3.52
CA LEU A 263 0.48 6.33 2.56
C LEU A 263 0.50 6.89 1.13
N ALA A 264 1.23 6.25 0.25
CA ALA A 264 1.36 6.63 -1.15
C ALA A 264 1.05 5.45 -2.09
N ASP A 265 0.60 5.79 -3.30
CA ASP A 265 0.43 4.82 -4.38
C ASP A 265 1.74 4.07 -4.66
N GLY A 266 1.64 2.75 -4.86
CA GLY A 266 2.79 1.87 -5.11
C GLY A 266 3.59 1.46 -3.89
N MET A 267 3.29 1.96 -2.69
CA MET A 267 4.02 1.65 -1.46
C MET A 267 3.81 0.19 -1.05
N ASN A 268 4.90 -0.47 -0.65
CA ASN A 268 4.83 -1.81 -0.07
C ASN A 268 4.47 -1.72 1.43
N VAL A 269 3.59 -2.60 1.86
CA VAL A 269 3.05 -2.62 3.21
C VAL A 269 3.03 -4.03 3.79
N ARG A 270 3.08 -4.10 5.11
CA ARG A 270 2.76 -5.28 5.88
C ARG A 270 1.27 -5.27 6.21
N VAL A 271 0.59 -6.35 5.91
CA VAL A 271 -0.83 -6.55 6.22
C VAL A 271 -0.94 -7.57 7.34
N ALA A 272 -1.65 -7.21 8.41
CA ALA A 272 -1.95 -8.09 9.53
C ALA A 272 -3.46 -8.33 9.60
N VAL A 273 -3.88 -9.56 9.35
CA VAL A 273 -5.27 -9.98 9.51
C VAL A 273 -5.39 -10.65 10.87
N ARG A 274 -6.26 -10.12 11.73
CA ARG A 274 -6.45 -10.64 13.09
C ARG A 274 -7.75 -11.37 13.19
N GLN A 275 -7.68 -12.57 13.78
CA GLN A 275 -8.85 -13.40 14.08
C GLN A 275 -8.85 -13.81 15.55
N LYS A 276 -9.99 -13.61 16.19
CA LYS A 276 -10.21 -14.00 17.59
C LYS A 276 -10.49 -15.50 17.68
N VAL A 277 -9.67 -16.21 18.45
CA VAL A 277 -9.87 -17.64 18.77
C VAL A 277 -10.16 -17.74 20.28
N PRO A 278 -11.40 -18.05 20.68
CA PRO A 278 -11.80 -18.00 22.07
C PRO A 278 -11.24 -19.18 22.89
N GLY A 279 -11.11 -18.98 24.20
CA GLY A 279 -10.92 -20.04 25.18
C GLY A 279 -9.56 -20.72 25.18
N GLN A 280 -8.51 -20.08 24.65
CA GLN A 280 -7.15 -20.63 24.55
C GLN A 280 -6.34 -20.39 25.84
N LEU A 281 -5.43 -21.30 26.17
CA LEU A 281 -4.41 -21.08 27.19
C LEU A 281 -3.28 -20.29 26.57
N VAL A 282 -3.14 -19.04 26.96
CA VAL A 282 -2.23 -18.08 26.31
C VAL A 282 -1.13 -17.67 27.26
N VAL A 283 0.11 -17.72 26.78
CA VAL A 283 1.30 -17.27 27.50
C VAL A 283 2.13 -16.29 26.65
N PRO A 284 2.87 -15.37 27.28
CA PRO A 284 3.85 -14.57 26.59
C PRO A 284 4.91 -15.46 25.92
N LYS A 285 5.43 -15.06 24.77
CA LYS A 285 6.50 -15.79 24.07
C LYS A 285 7.75 -15.99 24.95
N SER A 286 8.02 -15.04 25.85
CA SER A 286 9.14 -15.10 26.78
C SER A 286 9.01 -16.22 27.82
N ALA A 287 7.80 -16.74 28.05
CA ALA A 287 7.56 -17.82 29.00
C ALA A 287 7.89 -19.21 28.44
N VAL A 288 8.00 -19.36 27.11
CA VAL A 288 8.33 -20.63 26.47
C VAL A 288 9.78 -20.64 26.02
N VAL A 289 10.53 -21.62 26.45
CA VAL A 289 11.95 -21.80 26.12
C VAL A 289 12.12 -23.13 25.35
N ILE A 290 12.93 -23.10 24.30
CA ILE A 290 13.30 -24.34 23.59
C ILE A 290 14.56 -24.91 24.23
N ARG A 291 14.49 -26.14 24.73
CA ARG A 291 15.63 -26.88 25.27
C ARG A 291 15.63 -28.29 24.76
N ASP A 292 16.79 -28.76 24.31
CA ASP A 292 16.95 -30.11 23.73
C ASP A 292 15.90 -30.43 22.63
N ASN A 293 15.59 -29.42 21.82
CA ASN A 293 14.56 -29.46 20.78
C ASN A 293 13.12 -29.69 21.29
N LEU A 294 12.85 -29.38 22.56
CA LEU A 294 11.55 -29.46 23.22
C LEU A 294 11.12 -28.09 23.74
N GLU A 295 9.83 -27.81 23.61
CA GLU A 295 9.22 -26.60 24.17
C GLU A 295 8.94 -26.78 25.65
N VAL A 296 9.43 -25.88 26.46
CA VAL A 296 9.39 -25.93 27.93
C VAL A 296 8.82 -24.65 28.48
N LEU A 297 7.90 -24.78 29.42
CA LEU A 297 7.35 -23.73 30.24
C LEU A 297 7.77 -23.95 31.70
N PHE A 298 8.19 -22.91 32.40
CA PHE A 298 8.48 -23.01 33.81
C PHE A 298 7.23 -22.67 34.61
N ARG A 299 6.72 -23.66 35.37
CA ARG A 299 5.58 -23.48 36.25
C ARG A 299 6.11 -23.24 37.68
N TYR A 300 5.65 -22.14 38.30
CA TYR A 300 6.02 -21.83 39.66
C TYR A 300 5.07 -22.51 40.66
N LYS A 301 5.57 -23.45 41.44
CA LYS A 301 4.84 -24.18 42.48
C LYS A 301 5.70 -24.41 43.71
N ASP A 302 5.15 -24.17 44.90
CA ASP A 302 5.80 -24.41 46.17
C ASP A 302 7.21 -23.78 46.33
N GLY A 303 7.37 -22.54 45.80
CA GLY A 303 8.63 -21.82 45.85
C GLY A 303 9.69 -22.29 44.86
N ARG A 304 9.35 -23.15 43.90
CA ARG A 304 10.25 -23.72 42.90
C ARG A 304 9.70 -23.59 41.49
N ALA A 305 10.61 -23.36 40.55
CA ALA A 305 10.31 -23.46 39.13
C ALA A 305 10.31 -24.92 38.69
N GLN A 306 9.18 -25.45 38.29
CA GLN A 306 9.01 -26.79 37.75
C GLN A 306 9.02 -26.79 36.25
N TRP A 307 9.81 -27.63 35.68
CA TRP A 307 9.89 -27.84 34.23
C TRP A 307 8.63 -28.55 33.72
N THR A 308 7.91 -27.90 32.82
CA THR A 308 6.68 -28.46 32.23
C THR A 308 6.84 -28.46 30.70
N TYR A 309 6.76 -29.64 30.11
CA TYR A 309 6.80 -29.77 28.66
C TYR A 309 5.45 -29.33 28.07
N VAL A 310 5.51 -28.49 27.05
CA VAL A 310 4.34 -27.96 26.38
C VAL A 310 4.44 -28.16 24.87
N HIS A 311 3.33 -28.02 24.20
CA HIS A 311 3.25 -27.89 22.76
C HIS A 311 2.62 -26.55 22.41
N THR A 312 3.26 -25.79 21.51
CA THR A 312 2.72 -24.51 21.04
C THR A 312 1.91 -24.75 19.78
N SER A 313 0.58 -24.55 19.82
CA SER A 313 -0.33 -24.79 18.69
C SER A 313 -0.53 -23.56 17.80
N LEU A 314 -0.64 -22.36 18.40
CA LEU A 314 -0.80 -21.10 17.69
C LEU A 314 0.17 -20.07 18.23
N ALA A 315 0.64 -19.17 17.33
CA ALA A 315 1.54 -18.09 17.68
C ALA A 315 1.07 -16.79 17.04
N ASN A 316 1.26 -15.68 17.76
CA ASN A 316 1.17 -14.33 17.18
C ASN A 316 2.47 -13.56 17.44
N SER A 317 2.50 -12.27 17.26
CA SER A 317 3.70 -11.44 17.46
C SER A 317 4.21 -11.45 18.91
N ARG A 318 3.38 -11.71 19.92
CA ARG A 318 3.68 -11.56 21.36
C ARG A 318 3.47 -12.80 22.19
N GLU A 319 2.61 -13.73 21.78
CA GLU A 319 2.05 -14.79 22.60
C GLU A 319 2.05 -16.12 21.87
N TYR A 320 2.01 -17.20 22.67
CA TYR A 320 1.75 -18.57 22.24
C TYR A 320 0.45 -19.09 22.86
N VAL A 321 -0.25 -19.93 22.11
CA VAL A 321 -1.24 -20.84 22.69
C VAL A 321 -0.50 -22.11 23.06
N VAL A 322 -0.63 -22.53 24.32
CA VAL A 322 0.07 -23.68 24.86
C VAL A 322 -0.90 -24.79 25.25
N GLU A 323 -0.47 -26.02 25.02
CA GLU A 323 -1.14 -27.25 25.42
C GLU A 323 -0.15 -28.10 26.23
N ALA A 324 -0.66 -28.84 27.21
CA ALA A 324 0.17 -29.77 27.97
C ALA A 324 0.67 -30.92 27.08
N ASN A 325 1.97 -31.23 27.14
CA ASN A 325 2.51 -32.38 26.46
C ASN A 325 2.25 -33.65 27.29
N LEU A 326 1.11 -34.29 27.06
CA LEU A 326 0.63 -35.46 27.79
C LEU A 326 1.57 -36.67 27.63
N ASP A 327 2.23 -36.81 26.49
CA ASP A 327 3.19 -37.90 26.24
C ASP A 327 4.38 -37.87 27.24
N ARG A 328 4.63 -36.69 27.82
CA ARG A 328 5.66 -36.48 28.84
C ARG A 328 5.12 -36.32 30.24
N GLY A 329 3.84 -36.68 30.47
CA GLY A 329 3.20 -36.59 31.78
C GLY A 329 3.04 -35.17 32.30
N ALA A 330 3.02 -34.18 31.41
CA ALA A 330 2.85 -32.78 31.81
C ALA A 330 1.38 -32.49 32.10
N GLU A 331 1.13 -31.72 33.16
CA GLU A 331 -0.17 -31.15 33.49
C GLU A 331 -0.08 -29.62 33.40
N LEU A 332 -1.05 -28.99 32.79
CA LEU A 332 -1.15 -27.56 32.67
C LEU A 332 -2.59 -27.13 32.90
N ASN A 333 -2.83 -26.36 33.94
CA ASN A 333 -4.17 -25.96 34.34
C ASN A 333 -4.32 -24.44 34.35
N PRO A 334 -5.52 -23.91 34.06
CA PRO A 334 -5.82 -22.51 34.31
C PRO A 334 -5.61 -22.19 35.80
N GLY A 335 -4.91 -21.08 36.07
CA GLY A 335 -4.54 -20.67 37.42
C GLY A 335 -3.09 -21.03 37.81
N ASP A 336 -2.40 -21.84 37.02
CA ASP A 336 -0.96 -22.09 37.21
C ASP A 336 -0.17 -20.79 37.01
N LEU A 337 0.84 -20.58 37.87
CA LEU A 337 1.78 -19.48 37.73
C LEU A 337 2.93 -19.92 36.81
N VAL A 338 3.19 -19.13 35.76
CA VAL A 338 4.16 -19.44 34.70
C VAL A 338 5.09 -18.28 34.44
#